data_0a9093fe6e46df2b18b1bf5a540b5f5a
#
_entry.id   0a9093fe6e46df2b18b1bf5a540b5f5a
#
_cell.length_a   1.000
_cell.length_b   1.000
_cell.length_c   1.000
_cell.angle_alpha   90.00
_cell.angle_beta   90.00
_cell.angle_gamma   90.00
#
_symmetry.space_group_name_H-M   'P 1'
#
loop_
_entity.id
_entity.type
_entity.pdbx_description
1 polymer ?
#
loop_
_entity_poly.entity_id
_entity_poly.type
_entity_poly.pdbx_seq_one_letter_code
_entity_poly.pdbx_strand_id
1 'polypeptide(L)'
;VRSRRQRQMCIRDSFGIATASDLSAAPYKVTIDEEKVIETDTLIIATGATAKYLGLDDEKKYAGMGVSACATCDGFFYRKKVVAVVGGGDTACEEAVYLAGLAKKVYLIVRKPFLRASKIMQERVMKHENIDVLFEHNAVGLFGENGVEGVHLVKRMGEPDEERYDLAIDGFFLAIGHQPNSDIFKAYLDTDETGYIITEGDSPRTKVPGVFAAGDIADPHYRQAITAAGSGCKAALEAERYLSSKCLI
;
A
#
# COMPACT_ATOMS: atom_id res chain seq x y z
N VAL A 1 -3.25 6.09 25.76
CA VAL A 1 -3.22 7.43 26.38
C VAL A 1 -2.77 8.44 25.33
N ARG A 2 -3.65 9.36 24.93
CA ARG A 2 -3.28 10.44 24.00
C ARG A 2 -2.25 11.36 24.66
N SER A 3 -1.18 11.73 23.93
CA SER A 3 -0.18 12.68 24.43
C SER A 3 -0.81 14.05 24.69
N ARG A 4 -0.18 14.86 25.58
CA ARG A 4 -0.66 16.22 25.90
C ARG A 4 -0.74 17.11 24.65
N ARG A 5 0.17 16.92 23.67
CA ARG A 5 0.17 17.66 22.39
C ARG A 5 -1.00 17.23 21.51
N GLN A 6 -1.30 15.94 21.40
CA GLN A 6 -2.47 15.44 20.66
C GLN A 6 -3.80 15.97 21.25
N ARG A 7 -3.89 16.14 22.56
CA ARG A 7 -5.07 16.71 23.22
C ARG A 7 -5.26 18.22 22.93
N GLN A 8 -4.20 18.93 22.61
CA GLN A 8 -4.27 20.36 22.26
C GLN A 8 -4.56 20.60 20.78
N MET A 9 -4.16 19.65 19.89
CA MET A 9 -4.35 19.76 18.43
C MET A 9 -5.68 19.23 17.91
N CYS A 10 -6.26 18.21 18.57
CA CYS A 10 -7.57 17.66 18.16
C CYS A 10 -8.69 18.35 18.95
N ILE A 11 -9.22 19.43 18.41
CA ILE A 11 -10.35 20.17 19.02
C ILE A 11 -11.67 19.43 18.80
N ARG A 12 -11.80 18.70 17.68
CA ARG A 12 -13.00 17.95 17.34
C ARG A 12 -12.67 16.73 16.49
N ASP A 13 -13.07 15.54 16.95
CA ASP A 13 -13.02 14.31 16.16
C ASP A 13 -14.38 14.04 15.52
N SER A 14 -14.39 13.61 14.27
CA SER A 14 -15.57 13.04 13.61
C SER A 14 -15.22 11.63 13.15
N PHE A 15 -16.07 10.66 13.51
CA PHE A 15 -16.00 9.30 13.00
C PHE A 15 -16.88 9.20 11.77
N GLY A 16 -16.48 8.40 10.80
CA GLY A 16 -17.21 8.15 9.56
C GLY A 16 -16.27 8.03 8.37
N ILE A 17 -16.84 7.70 7.24
CA ILE A 17 -16.13 7.55 5.96
C ILE A 17 -16.37 8.82 5.14
N ALA A 18 -15.30 9.45 4.65
CA ALA A 18 -15.43 10.53 3.67
C ALA A 18 -15.86 9.93 2.32
N THR A 19 -17.09 10.27 1.88
CA THR A 19 -17.73 9.70 0.70
C THR A 19 -17.71 10.63 -0.51
N ALA A 20 -17.56 11.95 -0.29
CA ALA A 20 -17.44 12.94 -1.37
C ALA A 20 -16.64 14.16 -0.91
N SER A 21 -16.13 14.92 -1.88
CA SER A 21 -15.49 16.21 -1.63
C SER A 21 -15.93 17.24 -2.68
N ASP A 22 -15.97 18.51 -2.27
CA ASP A 22 -16.06 19.65 -3.18
C ASP A 22 -14.91 20.61 -2.87
N LEU A 23 -13.93 20.65 -3.77
CA LEU A 23 -12.72 21.48 -3.65
C LEU A 23 -12.70 22.61 -4.69
N SER A 24 -13.86 22.97 -5.26
CA SER A 24 -13.98 24.00 -6.30
C SER A 24 -13.71 25.41 -5.77
N ALA A 25 -14.08 25.68 -4.53
CA ALA A 25 -13.87 26.97 -3.85
C ALA A 25 -13.86 26.79 -2.33
N ALA A 26 -13.07 27.62 -1.62
CA ALA A 26 -13.13 27.69 -0.16
C ALA A 26 -14.40 28.41 0.32
N PRO A 27 -15.02 28.02 1.46
CA PRO A 27 -14.63 26.87 2.27
C PRO A 27 -14.89 25.54 1.54
N TYR A 28 -13.88 24.64 1.58
CA TYR A 28 -13.96 23.31 0.99
C TYR A 28 -14.94 22.44 1.75
N LYS A 29 -15.57 21.47 1.07
CA LYS A 29 -16.56 20.59 1.67
C LYS A 29 -16.14 19.13 1.60
N VAL A 30 -16.32 18.43 2.71
CA VAL A 30 -16.12 16.99 2.80
C VAL A 30 -17.40 16.37 3.34
N THR A 31 -17.98 15.42 2.59
CA THR A 31 -19.18 14.70 3.00
C THR A 31 -18.78 13.43 3.71
N ILE A 32 -19.33 13.18 4.89
CA ILE A 32 -19.09 12.00 5.72
C ILE A 32 -20.37 11.16 5.73
N ASP A 33 -20.22 9.85 5.45
CA ASP A 33 -21.30 8.85 5.45
C ASP A 33 -22.54 9.27 4.62
N GLU A 34 -22.29 9.99 3.51
CA GLU A 34 -23.32 10.51 2.58
C GLU A 34 -24.28 11.55 3.17
N GLU A 35 -24.15 11.89 4.44
CA GLU A 35 -25.11 12.74 5.15
C GLU A 35 -24.50 14.04 5.69
N LYS A 36 -23.38 13.92 6.41
CA LYS A 36 -22.82 15.06 7.14
C LYS A 36 -21.78 15.79 6.30
N VAL A 37 -22.03 17.09 6.04
CA VAL A 37 -21.06 17.96 5.37
C VAL A 37 -20.22 18.72 6.40
N ILE A 38 -18.90 18.68 6.25
CA ILE A 38 -17.94 19.47 7.01
C ILE A 38 -17.34 20.51 6.06
N GLU A 39 -17.39 21.77 6.45
CA GLU A 39 -16.75 22.88 5.74
C GLU A 39 -15.41 23.23 6.40
N THR A 40 -14.41 23.55 5.57
CA THR A 40 -13.07 23.88 6.04
C THR A 40 -12.35 24.86 5.11
N ASP A 41 -11.53 25.76 5.67
CA ASP A 41 -10.73 26.70 4.89
C ASP A 41 -9.42 26.06 4.38
N THR A 42 -8.98 24.94 4.97
CA THR A 42 -7.83 24.17 4.52
C THR A 42 -8.07 22.68 4.76
N LEU A 43 -7.52 21.83 3.91
CA LEU A 43 -7.70 20.39 3.97
C LEU A 43 -6.36 19.65 3.86
N ILE A 44 -6.11 18.71 4.76
CA ILE A 44 -5.01 17.75 4.64
C ILE A 44 -5.61 16.37 4.33
N ILE A 45 -5.27 15.83 3.17
CA ILE A 45 -5.68 14.51 2.72
C ILE A 45 -4.62 13.50 3.17
N ALA A 46 -5.01 12.58 4.06
CA ALA A 46 -4.14 11.56 4.62
C ALA A 46 -4.84 10.19 4.61
N THR A 47 -5.58 9.90 3.52
CA THR A 47 -6.44 8.71 3.38
C THR A 47 -5.67 7.42 3.09
N GLY A 48 -4.35 7.52 2.84
CA GLY A 48 -3.47 6.39 2.63
C GLY A 48 -3.70 5.64 1.31
N ALA A 49 -3.16 4.43 1.24
CA ALA A 49 -3.31 3.50 0.13
C ALA A 49 -3.63 2.10 0.65
N THR A 50 -4.51 1.39 -0.03
CA THR A 50 -4.91 0.03 0.33
C THR A 50 -4.11 -0.97 -0.48
N ALA A 51 -3.49 -1.96 0.16
CA ALA A 51 -2.82 -3.04 -0.52
C ALA A 51 -3.81 -3.84 -1.38
N LYS A 52 -3.38 -4.24 -2.57
CA LYS A 52 -4.17 -5.13 -3.43
C LYS A 52 -4.01 -6.57 -2.99
N TYR A 53 -5.12 -7.30 -3.00
CA TYR A 53 -5.21 -8.70 -2.68
C TYR A 53 -5.60 -9.50 -3.93
N LEU A 54 -5.38 -10.82 -3.91
CA LEU A 54 -5.82 -11.71 -4.99
C LEU A 54 -7.33 -11.93 -4.95
N GLY A 55 -7.96 -11.67 -3.82
CA GLY A 55 -9.38 -11.91 -3.57
C GLY A 55 -9.68 -13.34 -3.09
N LEU A 56 -8.69 -14.01 -2.52
CA LEU A 56 -8.87 -15.32 -1.90
C LEU A 56 -9.53 -15.14 -0.52
N ASP A 57 -10.50 -15.99 -0.19
CA ASP A 57 -11.18 -15.95 1.12
C ASP A 57 -10.20 -16.12 2.29
N ASP A 58 -9.16 -16.92 2.08
CA ASP A 58 -8.14 -17.23 3.07
C ASP A 58 -7.22 -16.03 3.40
N GLU A 59 -7.08 -15.06 2.51
CA GLU A 59 -6.22 -13.88 2.75
C GLU A 59 -6.66 -13.11 3.99
N LYS A 60 -7.97 -12.96 4.20
CA LYS A 60 -8.53 -12.31 5.39
C LYS A 60 -8.36 -13.16 6.63
N LYS A 61 -8.55 -14.49 6.50
CA LYS A 61 -8.39 -15.44 7.61
C LYS A 61 -6.98 -15.41 8.17
N TYR A 62 -5.97 -15.32 7.30
CA TYR A 62 -4.56 -15.35 7.70
C TYR A 62 -3.89 -13.97 7.75
N ALA A 63 -4.65 -12.88 7.66
CA ALA A 63 -4.12 -11.53 7.82
C ALA A 63 -3.41 -11.37 9.18
N GLY A 64 -2.12 -11.03 9.18
CA GLY A 64 -1.27 -10.97 10.37
C GLY A 64 -0.87 -12.34 10.95
N MET A 65 -1.32 -13.44 10.34
CA MET A 65 -0.98 -14.82 10.72
C MET A 65 -0.31 -15.58 9.56
N GLY A 66 0.47 -14.88 8.76
CA GLY A 66 1.18 -15.44 7.62
C GLY A 66 0.98 -14.69 6.31
N VAL A 67 -0.11 -13.93 6.15
CA VAL A 67 -0.35 -13.07 5.00
C VAL A 67 0.08 -11.64 5.31
N SER A 68 0.90 -11.06 4.45
CA SER A 68 1.41 -9.68 4.53
C SER A 68 1.44 -9.02 3.15
N ALA A 69 1.36 -7.70 3.12
CA ALA A 69 1.57 -6.87 1.92
C ALA A 69 2.76 -5.90 2.08
N CYS A 70 3.66 -6.17 3.04
CA CYS A 70 4.82 -5.33 3.32
C CYS A 70 6.00 -6.18 3.80
N ALA A 71 6.92 -6.53 2.91
CA ALA A 71 8.10 -7.31 3.25
C ALA A 71 9.01 -6.60 4.26
N THR A 72 9.17 -5.28 4.14
CA THR A 72 10.01 -4.50 5.07
C THR A 72 9.41 -4.39 6.47
N CYS A 73 8.08 -4.46 6.58
CA CYS A 73 7.38 -4.42 7.87
C CYS A 73 7.48 -5.75 8.61
N ASP A 74 7.22 -6.85 7.91
CA ASP A 74 6.97 -8.15 8.52
C ASP A 74 8.07 -9.20 8.24
N GLY A 75 8.96 -8.95 7.28
CA GLY A 75 9.97 -9.92 6.84
C GLY A 75 10.86 -10.45 7.95
N PHE A 76 11.12 -9.66 9.01
CA PHE A 76 11.93 -10.09 10.13
C PHE A 76 11.33 -11.29 10.88
N PHE A 77 10.00 -11.43 10.93
CA PHE A 77 9.32 -12.57 11.58
C PHE A 77 9.50 -13.89 10.82
N TYR A 78 9.98 -13.80 9.56
CA TYR A 78 10.20 -14.95 8.68
C TYR A 78 11.68 -15.32 8.50
N ARG A 79 12.56 -14.90 9.41
CA ARG A 79 13.96 -15.30 9.38
C ARG A 79 14.08 -16.81 9.43
N LYS A 80 14.91 -17.37 8.51
CA LYS A 80 15.16 -18.80 8.36
C LYS A 80 13.93 -19.66 8.03
N LYS A 81 12.82 -19.04 7.63
CA LYS A 81 11.57 -19.67 7.20
C LYS A 81 11.48 -19.71 5.66
N VAL A 82 10.49 -20.40 5.17
CA VAL A 82 10.17 -20.48 3.74
C VAL A 82 9.02 -19.52 3.46
N VAL A 83 9.18 -18.64 2.48
CA VAL A 83 8.14 -17.67 2.14
C VAL A 83 7.83 -17.64 0.65
N ALA A 84 6.62 -17.23 0.31
CA ALA A 84 6.22 -16.94 -1.05
C ALA A 84 5.94 -15.45 -1.22
N VAL A 85 6.33 -14.90 -2.37
CA VAL A 85 6.02 -13.53 -2.81
C VAL A 85 5.21 -13.63 -4.09
N VAL A 86 4.07 -12.96 -4.16
CA VAL A 86 3.23 -12.93 -5.37
C VAL A 86 3.41 -11.62 -6.09
N GLY A 87 3.82 -11.71 -7.35
CA GLY A 87 3.99 -10.54 -8.22
C GLY A 87 5.09 -10.75 -9.25
N GLY A 88 5.21 -9.84 -10.21
CA GLY A 88 6.20 -9.95 -11.28
C GLY A 88 6.77 -8.60 -11.76
N GLY A 89 6.48 -7.52 -11.02
CA GLY A 89 7.03 -6.18 -11.24
C GLY A 89 8.23 -5.90 -10.34
N ASP A 90 8.77 -4.68 -10.41
CA ASP A 90 9.92 -4.25 -9.62
C ASP A 90 9.71 -4.45 -8.13
N THR A 91 8.57 -4.02 -7.58
CA THR A 91 8.24 -4.20 -6.16
C THR A 91 8.33 -5.66 -5.73
N ALA A 92 7.78 -6.59 -6.52
CA ALA A 92 7.80 -8.01 -6.19
C ALA A 92 9.24 -8.57 -6.20
N CYS A 93 10.06 -8.13 -7.14
CA CYS A 93 11.46 -8.51 -7.21
C CYS A 93 12.28 -7.91 -6.05
N GLU A 94 12.04 -6.65 -5.70
CA GLU A 94 12.67 -5.99 -4.54
C GLU A 94 12.32 -6.69 -3.23
N GLU A 95 11.05 -6.98 -3.01
CA GLU A 95 10.58 -7.70 -1.81
C GLU A 95 11.15 -9.12 -1.75
N ALA A 96 11.19 -9.84 -2.89
CA ALA A 96 11.77 -11.17 -2.95
C ALA A 96 13.28 -11.15 -2.59
N VAL A 97 14.05 -10.19 -3.11
CA VAL A 97 15.47 -10.03 -2.80
C VAL A 97 15.66 -9.62 -1.32
N TYR A 98 14.84 -8.71 -0.80
CA TYR A 98 14.88 -8.32 0.60
C TYR A 98 14.62 -9.53 1.53
N LEU A 99 13.54 -10.26 1.26
CA LEU A 99 13.18 -11.46 2.03
C LEU A 99 14.23 -12.57 1.91
N ALA A 100 14.88 -12.72 0.75
CA ALA A 100 15.95 -13.70 0.55
C ALA A 100 17.16 -13.45 1.45
N GLY A 101 17.41 -12.21 1.88
CA GLY A 101 18.41 -11.87 2.89
C GLY A 101 18.04 -12.32 4.32
N LEU A 102 16.80 -12.68 4.57
CA LEU A 102 16.27 -13.06 5.87
C LEU A 102 15.81 -14.52 5.91
N ALA A 103 15.03 -14.93 4.93
CA ALA A 103 14.39 -16.23 4.84
C ALA A 103 15.35 -17.33 4.41
N LYS A 104 14.99 -18.58 4.70
CA LYS A 104 15.72 -19.77 4.22
C LYS A 104 15.50 -19.97 2.72
N LYS A 105 14.30 -19.71 2.23
CA LYS A 105 13.89 -19.87 0.84
C LYS A 105 12.78 -18.89 0.50
N VAL A 106 12.81 -18.33 -0.70
CA VAL A 106 11.77 -17.46 -1.27
C VAL A 106 11.28 -18.07 -2.56
N TYR A 107 9.98 -18.24 -2.69
CA TYR A 107 9.30 -18.57 -3.94
C TYR A 107 8.65 -17.33 -4.52
N LEU A 108 9.09 -16.87 -5.70
CA LEU A 108 8.46 -15.76 -6.40
C LEU A 108 7.42 -16.31 -7.38
N ILE A 109 6.13 -16.17 -7.04
CA ILE A 109 5.00 -16.68 -7.81
C ILE A 109 4.61 -15.65 -8.87
N VAL A 110 4.75 -16.01 -10.14
CA VAL A 110 4.55 -15.13 -11.29
C VAL A 110 3.55 -15.77 -12.25
N ARG A 111 2.39 -15.13 -12.46
CA ARG A 111 1.35 -15.66 -13.35
C ARG A 111 1.70 -15.63 -14.85
N LYS A 112 2.70 -14.87 -15.24
CA LYS A 112 3.17 -14.74 -16.64
C LYS A 112 4.45 -15.59 -16.83
N PRO A 113 4.82 -15.95 -18.07
CA PRO A 113 6.08 -16.64 -18.36
C PRO A 113 7.31 -15.71 -18.27
N PHE A 114 7.14 -14.48 -17.83
CA PHE A 114 8.21 -13.49 -17.71
C PHE A 114 7.95 -12.49 -16.58
N LEU A 115 9.02 -11.89 -16.08
CA LEU A 115 8.97 -10.75 -15.15
C LEU A 115 8.78 -9.43 -15.93
N ARG A 116 7.97 -8.53 -15.39
CA ARG A 116 7.79 -7.15 -15.91
C ARG A 116 8.73 -6.14 -15.26
N ALA A 117 9.50 -6.58 -14.29
CA ALA A 117 10.49 -5.78 -13.59
C ALA A 117 11.58 -5.25 -14.53
N SER A 118 12.33 -4.26 -14.10
CA SER A 118 13.54 -3.77 -14.77
C SER A 118 14.56 -4.90 -14.96
N LYS A 119 15.37 -4.83 -16.01
CA LYS A 119 16.40 -5.85 -16.29
C LYS A 119 17.33 -6.09 -15.12
N ILE A 120 17.70 -5.04 -14.40
CA ILE A 120 18.57 -5.13 -13.23
C ILE A 120 17.90 -5.95 -12.13
N MET A 121 16.61 -5.73 -11.86
CA MET A 121 15.89 -6.48 -10.83
C MET A 121 15.64 -7.92 -11.24
N GLN A 122 15.34 -8.17 -12.53
CA GLN A 122 15.28 -9.54 -13.06
C GLN A 122 16.58 -10.31 -12.84
N GLU A 123 17.72 -9.70 -13.17
CA GLU A 123 19.03 -10.33 -12.98
C GLU A 123 19.32 -10.61 -11.49
N ARG A 124 18.97 -9.70 -10.59
CA ARG A 124 19.17 -9.89 -9.14
C ARG A 124 18.39 -11.09 -8.63
N VAL A 125 17.12 -11.19 -9.00
CA VAL A 125 16.26 -12.31 -8.61
C VAL A 125 16.76 -13.63 -9.20
N MET A 126 17.03 -13.66 -10.50
CA MET A 126 17.44 -14.90 -11.20
C MET A 126 18.83 -15.45 -10.77
N LYS A 127 19.70 -14.58 -10.27
CA LYS A 127 21.03 -14.96 -9.76
C LYS A 127 21.05 -15.31 -8.26
N HIS A 128 19.94 -15.10 -7.55
CA HIS A 128 19.90 -15.28 -6.10
C HIS A 128 19.69 -16.77 -5.73
N GLU A 129 20.62 -17.37 -5.00
CA GLU A 129 20.65 -18.81 -4.72
C GLU A 129 19.42 -19.36 -3.98
N ASN A 130 18.80 -18.55 -3.13
CA ASN A 130 17.64 -18.96 -2.35
C ASN A 130 16.30 -18.36 -2.84
N ILE A 131 16.25 -17.82 -4.07
CA ILE A 131 15.02 -17.44 -4.75
C ILE A 131 14.72 -18.42 -5.89
N ASP A 132 13.53 -19.05 -5.87
CA ASP A 132 13.01 -19.79 -7.01
C ASP A 132 11.85 -19.00 -7.63
N VAL A 133 11.95 -18.74 -8.93
CA VAL A 133 10.87 -18.07 -9.66
C VAL A 133 9.94 -19.12 -10.27
N LEU A 134 8.68 -19.09 -9.83
CA LEU A 134 7.63 -19.98 -10.33
C LEU A 134 6.83 -19.24 -11.40
N PHE A 135 7.26 -19.34 -12.65
CA PHE A 135 6.55 -18.75 -13.78
C PHE A 135 5.28 -19.52 -14.12
N GLU A 136 4.28 -18.81 -14.64
CA GLU A 136 2.96 -19.37 -15.04
C GLU A 136 2.21 -20.00 -13.87
N HIS A 137 2.43 -19.51 -12.64
CA HIS A 137 1.77 -20.00 -11.44
C HIS A 137 0.79 -18.98 -10.88
N ASN A 138 -0.36 -19.48 -10.44
CA ASN A 138 -1.37 -18.73 -9.71
C ASN A 138 -1.56 -19.36 -8.34
N ALA A 139 -1.56 -18.52 -7.30
CA ALA A 139 -2.03 -18.92 -5.98
C ALA A 139 -3.55 -18.88 -5.99
N VAL A 140 -4.17 -20.00 -5.55
CA VAL A 140 -5.63 -20.16 -5.60
C VAL A 140 -6.24 -20.44 -4.22
N GLY A 141 -5.46 -20.52 -3.18
CA GLY A 141 -5.89 -20.69 -1.80
C GLY A 141 -4.69 -20.82 -0.87
N LEU A 142 -4.93 -20.63 0.41
CA LEU A 142 -3.95 -20.80 1.49
C LEU A 142 -4.48 -21.84 2.47
N PHE A 143 -3.59 -22.55 3.13
CA PHE A 143 -3.97 -23.50 4.17
C PHE A 143 -3.05 -23.41 5.38
N GLY A 144 -3.55 -23.90 6.51
CA GLY A 144 -2.87 -23.97 7.78
C GLY A 144 -3.84 -23.96 8.95
N GLU A 145 -3.38 -24.35 10.12
CA GLU A 145 -4.21 -24.44 11.32
C GLU A 145 -4.14 -23.15 12.16
N ASN A 146 -2.94 -22.74 12.55
CA ASN A 146 -2.71 -21.55 13.42
C ASN A 146 -2.05 -20.37 12.67
N GLY A 147 -1.98 -20.43 11.35
CA GLY A 147 -1.37 -19.47 10.45
C GLY A 147 -1.17 -20.12 9.09
N VAL A 148 -0.48 -19.43 8.20
CA VAL A 148 -0.14 -19.99 6.89
C VAL A 148 0.89 -21.10 7.05
N GLU A 149 0.57 -22.28 6.55
CA GLU A 149 1.46 -23.44 6.45
C GLU A 149 1.71 -23.85 4.99
N GLY A 150 0.92 -23.32 4.06
CA GLY A 150 1.11 -23.55 2.65
C GLY A 150 0.17 -22.78 1.75
N VAL A 151 0.42 -22.90 0.45
CA VAL A 151 -0.34 -22.29 -0.63
C VAL A 151 -0.73 -23.34 -1.68
N HIS A 152 -1.97 -23.30 -2.12
CA HIS A 152 -2.44 -24.07 -3.27
C HIS A 152 -2.03 -23.36 -4.55
N LEU A 153 -1.26 -24.02 -5.41
CA LEU A 153 -0.76 -23.47 -6.66
C LEU A 153 -1.38 -24.18 -7.86
N VAL A 154 -1.63 -23.37 -8.89
CA VAL A 154 -2.03 -23.86 -10.21
C VAL A 154 -1.01 -23.33 -11.21
N LYS A 155 -0.29 -24.23 -11.86
CA LYS A 155 0.59 -23.92 -12.99
C LYS A 155 -0.19 -24.01 -14.28
N ARG A 156 0.01 -23.04 -15.17
CA ARG A 156 -0.64 -22.94 -16.49
C ARG A 156 -2.17 -23.06 -16.41
N MET A 157 -2.74 -22.29 -15.50
CA MET A 157 -4.16 -22.26 -15.21
C MET A 157 -4.99 -22.01 -16.47
N GLY A 158 -5.92 -22.93 -16.75
CA GLY A 158 -6.80 -22.90 -17.93
C GLY A 158 -6.20 -23.50 -19.19
N GLU A 159 -4.98 -24.02 -19.16
CA GLU A 159 -4.33 -24.67 -20.28
C GLU A 159 -4.52 -26.22 -20.21
N PRO A 160 -4.38 -26.95 -21.35
CA PRO A 160 -4.57 -28.41 -21.37
C PRO A 160 -3.62 -29.20 -20.44
N ASP A 161 -2.51 -28.65 -20.09
CA ASP A 161 -1.48 -29.20 -19.21
C ASP A 161 -1.42 -28.46 -17.85
N GLU A 162 -2.58 -28.02 -17.39
CA GLU A 162 -2.74 -27.48 -16.05
C GLU A 162 -2.29 -28.48 -14.98
N GLU A 163 -1.45 -28.02 -14.05
CA GLU A 163 -0.95 -28.81 -12.93
C GLU A 163 -1.32 -28.12 -11.61
N ARG A 164 -1.83 -28.89 -10.65
CA ARG A 164 -2.19 -28.40 -9.31
C ARG A 164 -1.38 -29.10 -8.24
N TYR A 165 -0.82 -28.33 -7.31
CA TYR A 165 -0.05 -28.87 -6.19
C TYR A 165 -0.02 -27.90 -5.01
N ASP A 166 0.38 -28.43 -3.87
CA ASP A 166 0.55 -27.68 -2.64
C ASP A 166 2.03 -27.36 -2.42
N LEU A 167 2.30 -26.14 -2.01
CA LEU A 167 3.64 -25.68 -1.64
C LEU A 167 3.65 -25.29 -0.18
N ALA A 168 4.49 -25.95 0.63
CA ALA A 168 4.67 -25.58 2.04
C ALA A 168 5.43 -24.26 2.17
N ILE A 169 4.85 -23.31 2.90
CA ILE A 169 5.42 -22.01 3.20
C ILE A 169 4.99 -21.56 4.60
N ASP A 170 5.80 -20.72 5.23
CA ASP A 170 5.49 -20.10 6.52
C ASP A 170 4.90 -18.69 6.40
N GLY A 171 5.04 -18.06 5.22
CA GLY A 171 4.55 -16.71 4.96
C GLY A 171 4.25 -16.44 3.50
N PHE A 172 3.24 -15.62 3.26
CA PHE A 172 2.72 -15.28 1.94
C PHE A 172 2.66 -13.75 1.80
N PHE A 173 3.48 -13.21 0.90
CA PHE A 173 3.62 -11.77 0.68
C PHE A 173 2.98 -11.34 -0.64
N LEU A 174 2.12 -10.35 -0.57
CA LEU A 174 1.39 -9.80 -1.72
C LEU A 174 2.09 -8.55 -2.25
N ALA A 175 2.87 -8.69 -3.30
CA ALA A 175 3.59 -7.61 -3.98
C ALA A 175 2.95 -7.27 -5.34
N ILE A 176 1.60 -7.14 -5.37
CA ILE A 176 0.81 -6.88 -6.57
C ILE A 176 0.32 -5.43 -6.67
N GLY A 177 0.86 -4.56 -5.82
CA GLY A 177 0.63 -3.12 -5.80
C GLY A 177 -0.38 -2.65 -4.76
N HIS A 178 -0.61 -1.35 -4.76
CA HIS A 178 -1.53 -0.66 -3.87
C HIS A 178 -2.54 0.14 -4.68
N GLN A 179 -3.63 0.51 -4.04
CA GLN A 179 -4.65 1.42 -4.57
C GLN A 179 -4.72 2.62 -3.64
N PRO A 180 -4.29 3.82 -4.07
CA PRO A 180 -4.44 5.04 -3.29
C PRO A 180 -5.93 5.35 -3.06
N ASN A 181 -6.28 5.80 -1.86
CA ASN A 181 -7.66 6.13 -1.50
C ASN A 181 -7.98 7.57 -1.91
N SER A 182 -7.87 7.87 -3.22
CA SER A 182 -7.97 9.19 -3.83
C SER A 182 -9.26 9.44 -4.60
N ASP A 183 -10.15 8.47 -4.73
CA ASP A 183 -11.27 8.50 -5.67
C ASP A 183 -12.16 9.73 -5.52
N ILE A 184 -12.47 10.14 -4.28
CA ILE A 184 -13.33 11.29 -4.00
C ILE A 184 -12.67 12.64 -4.31
N PHE A 185 -11.36 12.67 -4.61
CA PHE A 185 -10.61 13.89 -4.89
C PHE A 185 -10.23 14.04 -6.38
N LYS A 186 -10.37 12.99 -7.19
CA LYS A 186 -9.94 12.95 -8.60
C LYS A 186 -10.55 14.01 -9.50
N ALA A 187 -11.74 14.50 -9.17
CA ALA A 187 -12.39 15.57 -9.92
C ALA A 187 -11.65 16.93 -9.78
N TYR A 188 -10.88 17.10 -8.71
CA TYR A 188 -10.25 18.37 -8.35
C TYR A 188 -8.73 18.33 -8.33
N LEU A 189 -8.13 17.16 -8.07
CA LEU A 189 -6.69 16.99 -7.91
C LEU A 189 -6.11 16.14 -9.04
N ASP A 190 -4.86 16.43 -9.40
CA ASP A 190 -4.12 15.58 -10.34
C ASP A 190 -3.62 14.35 -9.63
N THR A 191 -3.70 13.21 -10.33
CA THR A 191 -3.15 11.94 -9.89
C THR A 191 -2.22 11.38 -10.95
N ASP A 192 -1.27 10.56 -10.51
CA ASP A 192 -0.47 9.76 -11.45
C ASP A 192 -1.31 8.63 -12.07
N GLU A 193 -0.69 7.85 -12.96
CA GLU A 193 -1.34 6.73 -13.66
C GLU A 193 -1.86 5.63 -12.71
N THR A 194 -1.34 5.58 -11.49
CA THR A 194 -1.69 4.59 -10.47
C THR A 194 -2.68 5.13 -9.42
N GLY A 195 -2.97 6.44 -9.48
CA GLY A 195 -3.97 7.11 -8.66
C GLY A 195 -3.43 7.85 -7.43
N TYR A 196 -2.09 7.93 -7.25
CA TYR A 196 -1.50 8.75 -6.18
C TYR A 196 -1.66 10.23 -6.48
N ILE A 197 -1.99 11.02 -5.46
CA ILE A 197 -2.13 12.47 -5.61
C ILE A 197 -0.76 13.08 -5.91
N ILE A 198 -0.70 13.88 -6.98
CA ILE A 198 0.50 14.62 -7.37
C ILE A 198 0.63 15.87 -6.49
N THR A 199 1.82 16.05 -5.91
CA THR A 199 2.20 17.23 -5.11
C THR A 199 3.28 18.03 -5.78
N GLU A 200 3.46 19.28 -5.38
CA GLU A 200 4.46 20.19 -5.92
C GLU A 200 5.86 19.87 -5.42
N GLY A 201 6.63 19.11 -6.19
CA GLY A 201 8.00 18.72 -5.82
C GLY A 201 8.03 17.98 -4.47
N ASP A 202 8.85 18.48 -3.54
CA ASP A 202 9.03 17.87 -2.21
C ASP A 202 8.06 18.46 -1.14
N SER A 203 7.09 19.24 -1.58
CA SER A 203 6.06 19.89 -0.76
C SER A 203 4.79 19.02 -0.70
N PRO A 204 3.98 19.09 0.35
CA PRO A 204 2.67 18.43 0.40
C PRO A 204 1.58 19.21 -0.35
N ARG A 205 1.91 20.33 -1.00
CA ARG A 205 0.96 21.17 -1.72
C ARG A 205 0.41 20.45 -2.94
N THR A 206 -0.91 20.53 -3.12
CA THR A 206 -1.57 20.11 -4.35
C THR A 206 -1.81 21.31 -5.26
N LYS A 207 -2.35 21.09 -6.46
CA LYS A 207 -2.73 22.19 -7.37
C LYS A 207 -3.84 23.08 -6.82
N VAL A 208 -4.60 22.64 -5.81
CA VAL A 208 -5.67 23.43 -5.17
C VAL A 208 -5.08 24.15 -3.96
N PRO A 209 -5.07 25.51 -3.92
CA PRO A 209 -4.49 26.27 -2.81
C PRO A 209 -5.17 25.95 -1.49
N GLY A 210 -4.40 25.64 -0.45
CA GLY A 210 -4.92 25.25 0.88
C GLY A 210 -5.34 23.80 1.01
N VAL A 211 -5.15 23.01 -0.05
CA VAL A 211 -5.34 21.55 -0.02
C VAL A 211 -4.00 20.85 -0.12
N PHE A 212 -3.72 19.98 0.84
CA PHE A 212 -2.45 19.28 0.99
C PHE A 212 -2.67 17.77 1.00
N ALA A 213 -1.67 17.01 0.54
CA ALA A 213 -1.68 15.55 0.58
C ALA A 213 -0.45 15.04 1.36
N ALA A 214 -0.64 14.04 2.22
CA ALA A 214 0.41 13.49 3.07
C ALA A 214 0.22 12.00 3.35
N GLY A 215 1.32 11.30 3.55
CA GLY A 215 1.35 9.85 3.74
C GLY A 215 1.20 9.09 2.44
N ASP A 216 0.78 7.84 2.54
CA ASP A 216 0.76 6.90 1.43
C ASP A 216 -0.15 7.31 0.27
N ILE A 217 -1.06 8.26 0.47
CA ILE A 217 -1.90 8.82 -0.60
C ILE A 217 -1.10 9.56 -1.68
N ALA A 218 0.09 10.06 -1.32
CA ALA A 218 1.00 10.79 -2.21
C ALA A 218 2.41 10.18 -2.25
N ASP A 219 2.60 8.97 -1.68
CA ASP A 219 3.87 8.25 -1.66
C ASP A 219 3.77 6.90 -2.40
N PRO A 220 4.05 6.86 -3.72
CA PRO A 220 4.04 5.61 -4.48
C PRO A 220 5.22 4.69 -4.20
N HIS A 221 6.24 5.14 -3.44
CA HIS A 221 7.52 4.45 -3.31
C HIS A 221 7.73 3.80 -1.95
N TYR A 222 7.67 4.57 -0.86
CA TYR A 222 8.11 4.11 0.46
C TYR A 222 6.99 3.49 1.29
N ARG A 223 5.86 4.18 1.43
CA ARG A 223 4.69 3.71 2.20
C ARG A 223 5.06 3.21 3.59
N GLN A 224 5.84 4.01 4.30
CA GLN A 224 6.31 3.70 5.66
C GLN A 224 5.76 4.72 6.67
N ALA A 225 5.51 4.25 7.90
CA ALA A 225 4.98 5.09 8.97
C ALA A 225 5.82 6.36 9.22
N ILE A 226 7.15 6.24 9.12
CA ILE A 226 8.05 7.38 9.35
C ILE A 226 8.00 8.41 8.20
N THR A 227 7.89 7.97 6.94
CA THR A 227 7.73 8.87 5.80
C THR A 227 6.36 9.54 5.82
N ALA A 228 5.31 8.79 6.16
CA ALA A 228 3.97 9.33 6.36
C ALA A 228 3.91 10.38 7.47
N ALA A 229 4.55 10.11 8.63
CA ALA A 229 4.65 11.09 9.72
C ALA A 229 5.42 12.36 9.30
N GLY A 230 6.51 12.21 8.56
CA GLY A 230 7.30 13.34 8.04
C GLY A 230 6.51 14.20 7.07
N SER A 231 5.82 13.60 6.10
CA SER A 231 4.97 14.33 5.15
C SER A 231 3.75 14.96 5.84
N GLY A 232 3.17 14.29 6.84
CA GLY A 232 2.10 14.84 7.68
C GLY A 232 2.54 16.09 8.46
N CYS A 233 3.77 16.08 9.00
CA CYS A 233 4.35 17.27 9.64
C CYS A 233 4.50 18.43 8.63
N LYS A 234 5.04 18.17 7.43
CA LYS A 234 5.14 19.18 6.36
C LYS A 234 3.76 19.75 6.03
N ALA A 235 2.73 18.90 5.88
CA ALA A 235 1.37 19.31 5.54
C ALA A 235 0.75 20.22 6.63
N ALA A 236 0.95 19.87 7.90
CA ALA A 236 0.46 20.68 9.02
C ALA A 236 1.08 22.09 9.03
N LEU A 237 2.42 22.20 8.81
CA LEU A 237 3.11 23.47 8.74
C LEU A 237 2.66 24.33 7.55
N GLU A 238 2.42 23.70 6.40
CA GLU A 238 1.93 24.40 5.21
C GLU A 238 0.47 24.86 5.37
N ALA A 239 -0.38 24.06 6.04
CA ALA A 239 -1.75 24.45 6.36
C ALA A 239 -1.78 25.67 7.32
N GLU A 240 -0.94 25.68 8.36
CA GLU A 240 -0.79 26.81 9.28
C GLU A 240 -0.35 28.09 8.54
N ARG A 241 0.66 27.99 7.68
CA ARG A 241 1.14 29.10 6.85
C ARG A 241 0.07 29.64 5.92
N TYR A 242 -0.70 28.74 5.30
CA TYR A 242 -1.81 29.11 4.43
C TYR A 242 -2.89 29.88 5.19
N LEU A 243 -3.34 29.39 6.34
CA LEU A 243 -4.35 30.05 7.18
C LEU A 243 -3.87 31.43 7.67
N SER A 244 -2.61 31.54 8.11
CA SER A 244 -1.97 32.80 8.51
C SER A 244 -1.95 33.80 7.36
N SER A 245 -1.62 33.36 6.14
CA SER A 245 -1.60 34.26 4.96
C SER A 245 -2.98 34.76 4.57
N LYS A 246 -4.04 34.10 5.00
CA LYS A 246 -5.45 34.51 4.80
C LYS A 246 -6.02 35.28 5.98
N CYS A 247 -5.24 35.54 7.01
CA CYS A 247 -5.68 36.17 8.27
C CYS A 247 -6.82 35.43 8.97
N LEU A 248 -6.81 34.11 8.87
CA LEU A 248 -7.81 33.23 9.49
C LEU A 248 -7.37 32.71 10.87
N ILE A 249 -6.08 32.83 11.18
CA ILE A 249 -5.47 32.55 12.48
C ILE A 249 -4.38 33.58 12.79
#